data_cd4a898b99a4aa463f899e5b9fafa76b
#
_entry.id   cd4a898b99a4aa463f899e5b9fafa76b
#
_cell.length_a   1.000
_cell.length_b   1.000
_cell.length_c   1.000
_cell.angle_alpha   90.00
_cell.angle_beta   90.00
_cell.angle_gamma   90.00
#
_symmetry.space_group_name_H-M   'P 1'
#
loop_
_entity.id
_entity.type
_entity.pdbx_description
1 polymer ?
#
loop_
_entity_poly.entity_id
_entity_poly.type
_entity_poly.pdbx_seq_one_letter_code
_entity_poly.pdbx_strand_id
1 'polypeptide(L)'
;MEQDVWQEIEQLYQTFQELGINEAVDYDKYYLYSLITHSTAIEGSTLTELDTQLLFDEGVTAKGKPLVHHLMNEDLKQAYDFAKAESEQLVPITPVFLQRLNAVLMRTTGSVHSVVGGSFDSSKGEFRLCGVTAGVGGRSYMNYIKVPAKVDE
;
A
#
# COMPACT_ATOMS: atom_id res chain seq x y z
N MET A 1 8.84 5.95 -36.18
CA MET A 1 9.34 5.24 -34.99
C MET A 1 8.32 5.19 -33.85
N GLU A 2 7.81 6.31 -33.32
CA GLU A 2 6.78 6.24 -32.25
C GLU A 2 5.44 5.65 -32.70
N GLN A 3 4.95 5.96 -33.90
CA GLN A 3 3.71 5.37 -34.42
C GLN A 3 3.80 3.86 -34.67
N ASP A 4 4.98 3.34 -34.92
CA ASP A 4 5.26 1.94 -35.20
C ASP A 4 5.15 1.11 -33.89
N VAL A 5 5.65 1.66 -32.79
CA VAL A 5 5.59 1.02 -31.46
C VAL A 5 4.16 0.93 -30.94
N TRP A 6 3.34 1.97 -31.13
CA TRP A 6 1.95 1.95 -30.71
C TRP A 6 1.10 0.95 -31.50
N GLN A 7 1.36 0.81 -32.81
CA GLN A 7 0.70 -0.20 -33.64
C GLN A 7 1.08 -1.61 -33.22
N GLU A 8 2.35 -1.84 -32.87
CA GLU A 8 2.83 -3.13 -32.38
C GLU A 8 2.18 -3.49 -31.02
N ILE A 9 2.08 -2.53 -30.09
CA ILE A 9 1.40 -2.70 -28.81
C ILE A 9 -0.08 -3.06 -29.03
N GLU A 10 -0.76 -2.37 -29.93
CA GLU A 10 -2.17 -2.61 -30.23
C GLU A 10 -2.41 -4.00 -30.84
N GLN A 11 -1.53 -4.44 -31.73
CA GLN A 11 -1.57 -5.78 -32.29
C GLN A 11 -1.32 -6.87 -31.23
N LEU A 12 -0.35 -6.67 -30.36
CA LEU A 12 -0.08 -7.58 -29.26
C LEU A 12 -1.25 -7.66 -28.28
N TYR A 13 -1.89 -6.52 -27.99
CA TYR A 13 -3.06 -6.47 -27.12
C TYR A 13 -4.27 -7.19 -27.75
N GLN A 14 -4.52 -7.01 -29.05
CA GLN A 14 -5.56 -7.76 -29.76
C GLN A 14 -5.29 -9.28 -29.74
N THR A 15 -4.06 -9.67 -30.02
CA THR A 15 -3.65 -11.07 -29.95
C THR A 15 -3.85 -11.66 -28.55
N PHE A 16 -3.51 -10.91 -27.50
CA PHE A 16 -3.73 -11.29 -26.12
C PHE A 16 -5.22 -11.52 -25.80
N GLN A 17 -6.09 -10.65 -26.30
CA GLN A 17 -7.54 -10.80 -26.14
C GLN A 17 -8.09 -12.00 -26.92
N GLU A 18 -7.65 -12.19 -28.16
CA GLU A 18 -8.07 -13.33 -29.01
C GLU A 18 -7.66 -14.68 -28.42
N LEU A 19 -6.54 -14.74 -27.72
CA LEU A 19 -6.06 -15.94 -27.05
C LEU A 19 -6.84 -16.25 -25.74
N GLY A 20 -7.71 -15.36 -25.30
CA GLY A 20 -8.52 -15.55 -24.08
C GLY A 20 -7.69 -15.68 -22.80
N ILE A 21 -6.46 -15.17 -22.79
CA ILE A 21 -5.54 -15.30 -21.66
C ILE A 21 -6.10 -14.55 -20.42
N ASN A 22 -6.77 -13.45 -20.65
CA ASN A 22 -7.47 -12.66 -19.62
C ASN A 22 -8.64 -13.40 -18.95
N GLU A 23 -9.19 -14.43 -19.60
CA GLU A 23 -10.23 -15.29 -19.02
C GLU A 23 -9.65 -16.45 -18.19
N ALA A 24 -8.40 -16.82 -18.48
CA ALA A 24 -7.70 -17.92 -17.80
C ALA A 24 -6.98 -17.48 -16.52
N VAL A 25 -6.62 -16.19 -16.41
CA VAL A 25 -5.87 -15.63 -15.29
C VAL A 25 -6.55 -14.34 -14.82
N ASP A 26 -6.89 -14.29 -13.55
CA ASP A 26 -7.33 -13.06 -12.88
C ASP A 26 -6.10 -12.17 -12.64
N TYR A 27 -5.78 -11.35 -13.65
CA TYR A 27 -4.63 -10.46 -13.60
C TYR A 27 -4.76 -9.36 -12.54
N ASP A 28 -5.95 -8.84 -12.30
CA ASP A 28 -6.18 -7.81 -11.28
C ASP A 28 -5.83 -8.35 -9.90
N LYS A 29 -6.27 -9.57 -9.62
CA LYS A 29 -5.96 -10.28 -8.39
C LYS A 29 -4.47 -10.60 -8.28
N TYR A 30 -3.87 -11.11 -9.36
CA TYR A 30 -2.44 -11.44 -9.40
C TYR A 30 -1.57 -10.20 -9.12
N TYR A 31 -1.83 -9.10 -9.83
CA TYR A 31 -1.08 -7.87 -9.63
C TYR A 31 -1.29 -7.26 -8.25
N LEU A 32 -2.51 -7.31 -7.71
CA LEU A 32 -2.78 -6.83 -6.37
C LEU A 32 -1.99 -7.61 -5.31
N TYR A 33 -1.98 -8.94 -5.41
CA TYR A 33 -1.25 -9.77 -4.44
C TYR A 33 0.26 -9.60 -4.56
N SER A 34 0.79 -9.49 -5.76
CA SER A 34 2.20 -9.16 -6.01
C SER A 34 2.56 -7.77 -5.45
N LEU A 35 1.74 -6.75 -5.71
CA LEU A 35 1.92 -5.40 -5.17
C LEU A 35 1.99 -5.42 -3.63
N ILE A 36 1.04 -6.08 -2.99
CA ILE A 36 0.98 -6.16 -1.53
C ILE A 36 2.21 -6.87 -0.98
N THR A 37 2.54 -8.05 -1.54
CA THR A 37 3.70 -8.83 -1.10
C THR A 37 4.99 -8.04 -1.17
N HIS A 38 5.25 -7.41 -2.32
CA HIS A 38 6.50 -6.67 -2.52
C HIS A 38 6.54 -5.37 -1.72
N SER A 39 5.42 -4.67 -1.59
CA SER A 39 5.38 -3.44 -0.79
C SER A 39 5.61 -3.73 0.70
N THR A 40 4.97 -4.78 1.25
CA THR A 40 5.19 -5.14 2.65
C THR A 40 6.57 -5.76 2.90
N ALA A 41 7.19 -6.39 1.89
CA ALA A 41 8.56 -6.88 1.98
C ALA A 41 9.58 -5.75 2.16
N ILE A 42 9.36 -4.58 1.57
CA ILE A 42 10.18 -3.37 1.79
C ILE A 42 10.18 -2.97 3.27
N GLU A 43 9.04 -3.17 3.95
CA GLU A 43 8.86 -2.89 5.39
C GLU A 43 9.24 -4.08 6.29
N GLY A 44 9.82 -5.14 5.72
CA GLY A 44 10.37 -6.28 6.46
C GLY A 44 9.45 -7.50 6.57
N SER A 45 8.32 -7.54 5.88
CA SER A 45 7.51 -8.76 5.76
C SER A 45 8.30 -9.85 5.03
N THR A 46 8.12 -11.09 5.47
CA THR A 46 8.75 -12.27 4.85
C THR A 46 7.74 -13.20 4.19
N LEU A 47 6.48 -12.75 4.02
CA LEU A 47 5.49 -13.50 3.27
C LEU A 47 5.89 -13.56 1.79
N THR A 48 5.62 -14.70 1.18
CA THR A 48 5.75 -14.90 -0.28
C THR A 48 4.42 -14.58 -0.97
N GLU A 49 4.43 -14.46 -2.29
CA GLU A 49 3.18 -14.28 -3.07
C GLU A 49 2.18 -15.43 -2.82
N LEU A 50 2.67 -16.67 -2.68
CA LEU A 50 1.83 -17.80 -2.34
C LEU A 50 1.24 -17.66 -0.93
N ASP A 51 2.01 -17.23 0.07
CA ASP A 51 1.51 -16.99 1.41
C ASP A 51 0.43 -15.90 1.42
N THR A 52 0.63 -14.84 0.64
CA THR A 52 -0.32 -13.73 0.47
C THR A 52 -1.61 -14.21 -0.22
N GLN A 53 -1.48 -15.05 -1.25
CA GLN A 53 -2.62 -15.64 -1.93
C GLN A 53 -3.44 -16.53 -0.99
N LEU A 54 -2.80 -17.42 -0.26
CA LEU A 54 -3.48 -18.31 0.71
C LEU A 54 -4.14 -17.52 1.83
N LEU A 55 -3.51 -16.42 2.28
CA LEU A 55 -4.09 -15.54 3.28
C LEU A 55 -5.40 -14.92 2.79
N PHE A 56 -5.43 -14.39 1.59
CA PHE A 56 -6.59 -13.66 1.09
C PHE A 56 -7.69 -14.55 0.49
N ASP A 57 -7.30 -15.67 -0.12
CA ASP A 57 -8.27 -16.58 -0.75
C ASP A 57 -8.88 -17.58 0.23
N GLU A 58 -8.08 -18.06 1.18
CA GLU A 58 -8.46 -19.17 2.05
C GLU A 58 -8.45 -18.81 3.54
N GLY A 59 -7.98 -17.61 3.90
CA GLY A 59 -7.83 -17.19 5.31
C GLY A 59 -6.74 -17.97 6.05
N VAL A 60 -5.80 -18.59 5.33
CA VAL A 60 -4.74 -19.41 5.90
C VAL A 60 -3.49 -18.58 6.17
N THR A 61 -2.98 -18.68 7.41
CA THR A 61 -1.73 -18.03 7.80
C THR A 61 -0.52 -18.92 7.53
N ALA A 62 0.55 -18.34 7.02
CA ALA A 62 1.79 -19.05 6.72
C ALA A 62 2.47 -19.55 8.00
N LYS A 63 2.76 -20.85 8.07
CA LYS A 63 3.39 -21.46 9.24
C LYS A 63 4.80 -20.89 9.50
N GLY A 64 5.05 -20.50 10.74
CA GLY A 64 6.35 -20.01 11.18
C GLY A 64 6.65 -18.55 10.78
N LYS A 65 5.69 -17.85 10.21
CA LYS A 65 5.80 -16.43 9.92
C LYS A 65 5.19 -15.60 11.06
N PRO A 66 5.79 -14.45 11.44
CA PRO A 66 5.23 -13.57 12.45
C PRO A 66 3.82 -13.08 12.08
N LEU A 67 2.92 -13.00 13.06
CA LEU A 67 1.56 -12.51 12.83
C LEU A 67 1.55 -11.10 12.24
N VAL A 68 2.46 -10.23 12.66
CA VAL A 68 2.56 -8.86 12.16
C VAL A 68 2.75 -8.80 10.65
N HIS A 69 3.42 -9.78 10.02
CA HIS A 69 3.59 -9.82 8.57
C HIS A 69 2.26 -10.09 7.84
N HIS A 70 1.39 -10.92 8.41
CA HIS A 70 0.04 -11.14 7.89
C HIS A 70 -0.82 -9.89 8.05
N LEU A 71 -0.75 -9.24 9.23
CA LEU A 71 -1.47 -7.99 9.52
C LEU A 71 -1.03 -6.85 8.58
N MET A 72 0.26 -6.74 8.25
CA MET A 72 0.76 -5.77 7.27
C MET A 72 0.13 -5.97 5.89
N ASN A 73 0.01 -7.22 5.44
CA ASN A 73 -0.62 -7.54 4.16
C ASN A 73 -2.12 -7.21 4.17
N GLU A 74 -2.83 -7.56 5.26
CA GLU A 74 -4.24 -7.23 5.47
C GLU A 74 -4.49 -5.72 5.49
N ASP A 75 -3.72 -4.98 6.27
CA ASP A 75 -3.83 -3.52 6.37
C ASP A 75 -3.60 -2.86 5.01
N LEU A 76 -2.56 -3.30 4.25
CA LEU A 76 -2.28 -2.74 2.92
C LEU A 76 -3.37 -3.08 1.91
N LYS A 77 -3.91 -4.31 1.94
CA LYS A 77 -5.04 -4.69 1.08
C LYS A 77 -6.25 -3.80 1.33
N GLN A 78 -6.60 -3.58 2.60
CA GLN A 78 -7.73 -2.72 2.97
C GLN A 78 -7.49 -1.26 2.56
N ALA A 79 -6.26 -0.76 2.70
CA ALA A 79 -5.90 0.59 2.25
C ALA A 79 -6.01 0.73 0.72
N TYR A 80 -5.61 -0.30 -0.03
CA TYR A 80 -5.77 -0.32 -1.49
C TYR A 80 -7.24 -0.32 -1.89
N ASP A 81 -8.06 -1.20 -1.30
CA ASP A 81 -9.49 -1.30 -1.58
C ASP A 81 -10.21 0.03 -1.24
N PHE A 82 -9.85 0.64 -0.10
CA PHE A 82 -10.35 1.96 0.28
C PHE A 82 -9.97 3.03 -0.75
N ALA A 83 -8.70 3.12 -1.13
CA ALA A 83 -8.24 4.12 -2.10
C ALA A 83 -8.91 3.93 -3.47
N LYS A 84 -9.09 2.68 -3.92
CA LYS A 84 -9.81 2.35 -5.15
C LYS A 84 -11.26 2.83 -5.10
N ALA A 85 -11.99 2.50 -4.05
CA ALA A 85 -13.38 2.90 -3.88
C ALA A 85 -13.56 4.44 -3.84
N GLU A 86 -12.67 5.16 -3.15
CA GLU A 86 -12.71 6.62 -3.10
C GLU A 86 -12.33 7.24 -4.48
N SER A 87 -11.44 6.61 -5.25
CA SER A 87 -11.08 7.07 -6.59
C SER A 87 -12.23 6.93 -7.59
N GLU A 88 -13.02 5.87 -7.50
CA GLU A 88 -14.22 5.67 -8.32
C GLU A 88 -15.28 6.75 -8.07
N GLN A 89 -15.29 7.32 -6.88
CA GLN A 89 -16.18 8.44 -6.50
C GLN A 89 -15.54 9.81 -6.77
N LEU A 90 -14.35 9.86 -7.38
CA LEU A 90 -13.59 11.07 -7.67
C LEU A 90 -13.34 11.95 -6.43
N VAL A 91 -13.17 11.31 -5.27
CA VAL A 91 -12.86 12.01 -4.02
C VAL A 91 -11.52 12.72 -4.15
N PRO A 92 -11.43 14.03 -3.87
CA PRO A 92 -10.17 14.76 -4.00
C PRO A 92 -9.14 14.30 -2.97
N ILE A 93 -7.86 14.29 -3.38
CA ILE A 93 -6.74 14.02 -2.48
C ILE A 93 -6.53 15.26 -1.61
N THR A 94 -6.91 15.15 -0.35
CA THR A 94 -6.78 16.19 0.68
C THR A 94 -5.98 15.68 1.86
N PRO A 95 -5.48 16.54 2.75
CA PRO A 95 -4.85 16.09 4.00
C PRO A 95 -5.72 15.13 4.81
N VAL A 96 -7.01 15.40 4.88
CA VAL A 96 -7.98 14.51 5.56
C VAL A 96 -8.09 13.15 4.88
N PHE A 97 -8.12 13.12 3.54
CA PHE A 97 -8.09 11.86 2.80
C PHE A 97 -6.82 11.06 3.11
N LEU A 98 -5.65 11.71 3.10
CA LEU A 98 -4.37 11.06 3.40
C LEU A 98 -4.31 10.51 4.84
N GLN A 99 -4.86 11.25 5.80
CA GLN A 99 -4.97 10.78 7.19
C GLN A 99 -5.91 9.57 7.32
N ARG A 100 -7.06 9.59 6.63
CA ARG A 100 -7.99 8.44 6.59
C ARG A 100 -7.35 7.21 5.95
N LEU A 101 -6.66 7.40 4.81
CA LEU A 101 -5.94 6.31 4.14
C LEU A 101 -4.85 5.73 5.04
N ASN A 102 -4.07 6.59 5.72
CA ASN A 102 -3.05 6.13 6.68
C ASN A 102 -3.67 5.40 7.87
N ALA A 103 -4.84 5.83 8.37
CA ALA A 103 -5.55 5.14 9.44
C ALA A 103 -5.98 3.72 9.02
N VAL A 104 -6.40 3.53 7.77
CA VAL A 104 -6.71 2.20 7.24
C VAL A 104 -5.44 1.36 7.11
N LEU A 105 -4.37 1.94 6.54
CA LEU A 105 -3.09 1.27 6.32
C LEU A 105 -2.41 0.83 7.64
N MET A 106 -2.63 1.53 8.72
CA MET A 106 -2.02 1.28 10.02
C MET A 106 -3.00 0.73 11.05
N ARG A 107 -4.16 0.24 10.61
CA ARG A 107 -5.28 -0.12 11.50
C ARG A 107 -4.92 -1.15 12.54
N THR A 108 -4.17 -2.19 12.16
CA THR A 108 -3.78 -3.29 13.04
C THR A 108 -2.30 -3.28 13.40
N THR A 109 -1.48 -2.60 12.60
CA THR A 109 -0.03 -2.49 12.78
C THR A 109 0.42 -1.19 13.41
N GLY A 110 -0.45 -0.17 13.44
CA GLY A 110 -0.20 1.10 14.10
C GLY A 110 -0.26 1.03 15.62
N SER A 111 0.21 2.09 16.26
CA SER A 111 0.24 2.20 17.73
C SER A 111 0.24 3.64 18.20
N VAL A 112 0.01 3.82 19.49
CA VAL A 112 0.18 5.11 20.18
C VAL A 112 1.66 5.34 20.47
N HIS A 113 2.16 6.47 20.05
CA HIS A 113 3.53 6.92 20.27
C HIS A 113 3.54 8.09 21.28
N SER A 114 4.24 7.90 22.40
CA SER A 114 4.47 8.97 23.39
C SER A 114 5.85 9.56 23.17
N VAL A 115 5.92 10.85 22.89
CA VAL A 115 7.15 11.59 22.57
C VAL A 115 7.17 12.93 23.33
N VAL A 116 8.30 13.63 23.30
CA VAL A 116 8.42 14.95 24.01
C VAL A 116 7.37 15.97 23.53
N GLY A 117 6.96 15.89 22.28
CA GLY A 117 5.93 16.78 21.70
C GLY A 117 4.48 16.40 22.04
N GLY A 118 4.25 15.31 22.79
CA GLY A 118 2.92 14.79 23.11
C GLY A 118 2.74 13.34 22.71
N SER A 119 1.49 12.91 22.53
CA SER A 119 1.18 11.58 22.03
C SER A 119 0.41 11.65 20.72
N PHE A 120 0.69 10.74 19.81
CA PHE A 120 -0.07 10.55 18.56
C PHE A 120 -0.31 9.06 18.29
N ASP A 121 -1.39 8.77 17.62
CA ASP A 121 -1.81 7.41 17.29
C ASP A 121 -1.73 7.17 15.78
N SER A 122 -0.74 6.40 15.32
CA SER A 122 -0.57 6.10 13.92
C SER A 122 -1.73 5.28 13.34
N SER A 123 -2.42 4.47 14.18
CA SER A 123 -3.59 3.72 13.74
C SER A 123 -4.82 4.60 13.46
N LYS A 124 -4.79 5.86 13.87
CA LYS A 124 -5.81 6.87 13.59
C LYS A 124 -5.42 7.85 12.48
N GLY A 125 -4.27 7.66 11.86
CA GLY A 125 -3.75 8.57 10.84
C GLY A 125 -3.32 9.93 11.38
N GLU A 126 -3.05 10.03 12.67
CA GLU A 126 -2.60 11.28 13.28
C GLU A 126 -1.19 11.65 12.80
N PHE A 127 -0.96 12.94 12.60
CA PHE A 127 0.37 13.43 12.26
C PHE A 127 1.36 13.17 13.40
N ARG A 128 2.56 12.72 13.03
CA ARG A 128 3.65 12.51 14.00
C ARG A 128 4.02 13.79 14.75
N LEU A 129 4.39 13.65 16.01
CA LEU A 129 4.85 14.74 16.88
C LEU A 129 6.34 14.61 17.22
N CYS A 130 7.12 13.95 16.37
CA CYS A 130 8.58 13.81 16.50
C CYS A 130 9.28 13.91 15.17
N GLY A 131 10.58 14.21 15.21
CA GLY A 131 11.47 14.07 14.06
C GLY A 131 11.64 12.62 13.66
N VAL A 132 11.80 12.35 12.36
CA VAL A 132 12.16 11.05 11.82
C VAL A 132 13.32 11.19 10.84
N THR A 133 14.14 10.15 10.78
CA THR A 133 15.28 10.04 9.88
C THR A 133 15.16 8.76 9.08
N ALA A 134 15.69 8.72 7.86
CA ALA A 134 15.75 7.52 7.04
C ALA A 134 17.19 7.18 6.68
N GLY A 135 17.46 5.87 6.64
CA GLY A 135 18.73 5.31 6.21
C GLY A 135 19.83 5.36 7.27
N VAL A 136 20.87 4.60 7.02
CA VAL A 136 22.11 4.61 7.80
C VAL A 136 22.85 5.92 7.51
N GLY A 137 23.10 6.71 8.53
CA GLY A 137 23.66 8.07 8.41
C GLY A 137 22.60 9.17 8.39
N GLY A 138 21.33 8.79 8.44
CA GLY A 138 20.22 9.61 8.89
C GLY A 138 19.94 10.90 8.12
N ARG A 139 19.36 10.82 6.90
CA ARG A 139 18.76 12.00 6.32
C ARG A 139 17.50 12.36 7.13
N SER A 140 17.49 13.54 7.77
CA SER A 140 16.31 14.03 8.49
C SER A 140 15.21 14.44 7.51
N TYR A 141 14.00 13.99 7.78
CA TYR A 141 12.81 14.51 7.10
C TYR A 141 12.44 15.89 7.62
N MET A 142 11.49 16.54 6.94
CA MET A 142 10.94 17.82 7.36
C MET A 142 10.55 17.81 8.84
N ASN A 143 10.77 18.94 9.52
CA ASN A 143 10.32 19.11 10.89
C ASN A 143 8.81 18.86 11.01
N TYR A 144 8.43 17.99 11.94
CA TYR A 144 7.05 17.54 12.11
C TYR A 144 6.04 18.69 12.32
N ILE A 145 6.45 19.78 12.94
CA ILE A 145 5.59 20.98 13.15
C ILE A 145 5.13 21.58 11.81
N LYS A 146 5.94 21.45 10.76
CA LYS A 146 5.65 21.99 9.42
C LYS A 146 4.87 21.02 8.53
N VAL A 147 4.79 19.74 8.91
CA VAL A 147 4.19 18.70 8.07
C VAL A 147 2.72 18.97 7.76
N PRO A 148 1.84 19.29 8.74
CA PRO A 148 0.43 19.53 8.45
C PRO A 148 0.21 20.63 7.41
N ALA A 149 0.89 21.77 7.56
CA ALA A 149 0.76 22.89 6.61
C ALA A 149 1.31 22.56 5.22
N LYS A 150 2.37 21.74 5.15
CA LYS A 150 2.98 21.33 3.88
C LYS A 150 2.20 20.25 3.15
N VAL A 151 1.39 19.48 3.82
CA VAL A 151 0.49 18.50 3.20
C VAL A 151 -0.76 19.20 2.63
N ASP A 152 -1.10 20.39 3.16
CA ASP A 152 -2.25 21.19 2.73
C ASP A 152 -1.94 22.07 1.48
N GLU A 153 -0.65 22.32 1.17
CA GLU A 153 -0.19 23.05 -0.03
C GLU A 153 -0.32 22.19 -1.31
#